data_3f889e67a3b2e51a0285649fb6f57bd1
#
_entry.id   3f889e67a3b2e51a0285649fb6f57bd1
#
_cell.length_a   1.000
_cell.length_b   1.000
_cell.length_c   1.000
_cell.angle_alpha   90.00
_cell.angle_beta   90.00
_cell.angle_gamma   90.00
#
_symmetry.space_group_name_H-M   'P 1'
#
loop_
_entity.id
_entity.type
_entity.pdbx_description
1 polymer ?
#
loop_
_entity_poly.entity_id
_entity_poly.type
_entity_poly.pdbx_seq_one_letter_code
_entity_poly.pdbx_strand_id
1 'polypeptide(L)'
;RKVIITFALLSSILLSGCSVLEEVNSSLEYVNEATDHINTWKDFGEEAPQMIQEAATDANSKEELETRLNELLVEIDEFNNTEAPAIAESVHQQIVDKNQELQDVLENAMVDGEVALEKLQDSELYTLINEVTSMMNLLEELGS
;
A
#
# COMPACT_ATOMS: atom_id res chain seq x y z
N ARG A 1 14.07 -48.25 34.76
CA ARG A 1 14.86 -46.98 34.47
C ARG A 1 15.00 -46.68 32.97
N LYS A 2 14.89 -47.67 32.06
CA LYS A 2 15.01 -47.43 30.60
C LYS A 2 13.70 -46.95 29.94
N VAL A 3 12.56 -47.08 30.60
CA VAL A 3 11.24 -46.69 30.06
C VAL A 3 10.92 -45.21 30.30
N ILE A 4 11.54 -44.59 31.31
CA ILE A 4 11.30 -43.16 31.65
C ILE A 4 11.99 -42.20 30.67
N ILE A 5 13.08 -42.62 30.05
CA ILE A 5 13.86 -41.76 29.11
C ILE A 5 13.18 -41.69 27.75
N THR A 6 12.39 -42.70 27.37
CA THR A 6 11.72 -42.73 26.05
C THR A 6 10.47 -41.83 26.01
N PHE A 7 9.88 -41.52 27.18
CA PHE A 7 8.68 -40.65 27.22
C PHE A 7 8.99 -39.16 27.20
N ALA A 8 10.21 -38.76 27.58
CA ALA A 8 10.63 -37.37 27.59
C ALA A 8 10.98 -36.82 26.19
N LEU A 9 11.24 -37.66 25.20
CA LEU A 9 11.61 -37.27 23.85
C LEU A 9 10.41 -37.05 22.91
N LEU A 10 9.21 -37.51 23.29
CA LEU A 10 8.00 -37.33 22.47
C LEU A 10 7.24 -36.04 22.76
N SER A 11 7.57 -35.32 23.85
CA SER A 11 6.86 -34.07 24.24
C SER A 11 7.39 -32.83 23.56
N SER A 12 8.46 -32.89 22.76
CA SER A 12 9.12 -31.73 22.18
C SER A 12 8.61 -31.36 20.79
N ILE A 13 7.66 -32.10 20.22
CA ILE A 13 7.23 -31.89 18.82
C ILE A 13 5.90 -31.10 18.72
N LEU A 14 5.24 -30.79 19.84
CA LEU A 14 3.90 -30.17 19.83
C LEU A 14 3.91 -28.63 19.94
N LEU A 15 5.08 -27.99 20.02
CA LEU A 15 5.18 -26.52 20.16
C LEU A 15 5.47 -25.78 18.88
N SER A 16 5.63 -26.49 17.74
CA SER A 16 5.90 -25.82 16.44
C SER A 16 4.64 -25.50 15.61
N GLY A 17 3.44 -25.83 16.11
CA GLY A 17 2.21 -25.70 15.34
C GLY A 17 1.52 -24.32 15.42
N CYS A 18 1.86 -23.49 16.41
CA CYS A 18 1.14 -22.21 16.59
C CYS A 18 1.72 -21.05 15.77
N SER A 19 3.02 -21.05 15.49
CA SER A 19 3.65 -19.96 14.75
C SER A 19 3.30 -19.95 13.25
N VAL A 20 3.06 -21.11 12.66
CA VAL A 20 2.72 -21.22 11.22
C VAL A 20 1.31 -20.68 10.93
N LEU A 21 0.36 -20.86 11.84
CA LEU A 21 -1.01 -20.35 11.68
C LEU A 21 -1.09 -18.81 11.88
N GLU A 22 -0.30 -18.26 12.78
CA GLU A 22 -0.21 -16.80 12.98
C GLU A 22 0.47 -16.13 11.78
N GLU A 23 1.51 -16.73 11.23
CA GLU A 23 2.24 -16.20 10.07
C GLU A 23 1.38 -16.25 8.79
N VAL A 24 0.57 -17.29 8.59
CA VAL A 24 -0.38 -17.37 7.46
C VAL A 24 -1.49 -16.32 7.61
N ASN A 25 -2.06 -16.13 8.80
CA ASN A 25 -3.09 -15.11 9.04
C ASN A 25 -2.56 -13.70 8.83
N SER A 26 -1.37 -13.37 9.34
CA SER A 26 -0.76 -12.06 9.16
C SER A 26 -0.40 -11.78 7.69
N SER A 27 -0.02 -12.81 6.94
CA SER A 27 0.25 -12.68 5.51
C SER A 27 -1.01 -12.38 4.71
N LEU A 28 -2.13 -13.03 5.01
CA LEU A 28 -3.42 -12.77 4.35
C LEU A 28 -3.98 -11.39 4.71
N GLU A 29 -3.84 -10.96 5.96
CA GLU A 29 -4.25 -9.64 6.42
C GLU A 29 -3.43 -8.56 5.70
N TYR A 30 -2.12 -8.71 5.63
CA TYR A 30 -1.23 -7.82 4.89
C TYR A 30 -1.57 -7.76 3.40
N VAL A 31 -1.80 -8.91 2.74
CA VAL A 31 -2.16 -8.95 1.32
C VAL A 31 -3.47 -8.19 1.06
N ASN A 32 -4.45 -8.30 1.94
CA ASN A 32 -5.71 -7.54 1.82
C ASN A 32 -5.45 -6.03 1.97
N GLU A 33 -4.71 -5.61 2.99
CA GLU A 33 -4.39 -4.20 3.23
C GLU A 33 -3.59 -3.59 2.07
N ALA A 34 -2.57 -4.30 1.57
CA ALA A 34 -1.79 -3.86 0.43
C ALA A 34 -2.61 -3.84 -0.87
N THR A 35 -3.54 -4.78 -1.04
CA THR A 35 -4.47 -4.80 -2.17
C THR A 35 -5.41 -3.60 -2.14
N ASP A 36 -5.96 -3.27 -0.98
CA ASP A 36 -6.83 -2.11 -0.81
C ASP A 36 -6.08 -0.81 -1.10
N HIS A 37 -4.85 -0.69 -0.59
CA HIS A 37 -3.97 0.45 -0.88
C HIS A 37 -3.70 0.62 -2.38
N ILE A 38 -3.34 -0.45 -3.08
CA ILE A 38 -3.12 -0.40 -4.54
C ILE A 38 -4.40 -0.05 -5.30
N ASN A 39 -5.56 -0.58 -4.87
CA ASN A 39 -6.85 -0.26 -5.47
C ASN A 39 -7.21 1.22 -5.30
N THR A 40 -6.90 1.83 -4.17
CA THR A 40 -7.09 3.28 -3.97
C THR A 40 -6.35 4.09 -5.03
N TRP A 41 -5.09 3.72 -5.34
CA TRP A 41 -4.32 4.38 -6.40
C TRP A 41 -4.89 4.12 -7.78
N LYS A 42 -5.35 2.91 -8.05
CA LYS A 42 -5.98 2.56 -9.31
C LYS A 42 -7.25 3.39 -9.54
N ASP A 43 -8.12 3.45 -8.54
CA ASP A 43 -9.38 4.20 -8.61
C ASP A 43 -9.10 5.69 -8.80
N PHE A 44 -8.14 6.25 -8.06
CA PHE A 44 -7.71 7.62 -8.26
C PHE A 44 -7.15 7.86 -9.67
N GLY A 45 -6.36 6.94 -10.20
CA GLY A 45 -5.82 7.05 -11.57
C GLY A 45 -6.90 7.07 -12.65
N GLU A 46 -8.03 6.39 -12.41
CA GLU A 46 -9.19 6.39 -13.31
C GLU A 46 -10.01 7.69 -13.18
N GLU A 47 -10.12 8.26 -11.97
CA GLU A 47 -10.91 9.46 -11.68
C GLU A 47 -10.14 10.78 -11.93
N ALA A 48 -8.82 10.78 -11.71
CA ALA A 48 -7.98 11.98 -11.73
C ALA A 48 -8.09 12.82 -13.01
N PRO A 49 -8.15 12.26 -14.24
CA PRO A 49 -8.29 13.08 -15.46
C PRO A 49 -9.55 13.94 -15.45
N GLN A 50 -10.67 13.38 -14.99
CA GLN A 50 -11.92 14.13 -14.88
C GLN A 50 -11.86 15.16 -13.75
N MET A 51 -11.37 14.78 -12.57
CA MET A 51 -11.23 15.68 -11.43
C MET A 51 -10.36 16.90 -11.77
N ILE A 52 -9.23 16.68 -12.45
CA ILE A 52 -8.33 17.76 -12.88
C ILE A 52 -9.01 18.68 -13.90
N GLN A 53 -9.77 18.13 -14.85
CA GLN A 53 -10.49 18.91 -15.84
C GLN A 53 -11.58 19.77 -15.18
N GLU A 54 -12.34 19.23 -14.26
CA GLU A 54 -13.38 19.94 -13.51
C GLU A 54 -12.77 21.02 -12.61
N ALA A 55 -11.69 20.71 -11.91
CA ALA A 55 -10.95 21.64 -11.06
C ALA A 55 -10.40 22.86 -11.82
N ALA A 56 -10.13 22.73 -13.12
CA ALA A 56 -9.64 23.83 -13.96
C ALA A 56 -10.72 24.92 -14.22
N THR A 57 -12.00 24.57 -14.05
CA THR A 57 -13.13 25.43 -14.40
C THR A 57 -14.06 25.75 -13.25
N ASP A 58 -13.99 24.98 -12.16
CA ASP A 58 -14.86 25.14 -10.99
C ASP A 58 -14.07 25.09 -9.68
N ALA A 59 -14.30 26.09 -8.83
CA ALA A 59 -13.59 26.22 -7.56
C ALA A 59 -13.94 25.13 -6.55
N ASN A 60 -15.19 24.62 -6.55
CA ASN A 60 -15.59 23.54 -5.65
C ASN A 60 -14.91 22.22 -6.06
N SER A 61 -14.85 21.96 -7.37
CA SER A 61 -14.15 20.77 -7.89
C SER A 61 -12.64 20.84 -7.63
N LYS A 62 -12.06 22.05 -7.60
CA LYS A 62 -10.66 22.25 -7.17
C LYS A 62 -10.47 21.87 -5.70
N GLU A 63 -11.37 22.30 -4.81
CA GLU A 63 -11.32 21.97 -3.38
C GLU A 63 -11.54 20.45 -3.15
N GLU A 64 -12.40 19.80 -3.93
CA GLU A 64 -12.58 18.35 -3.90
C GLU A 64 -11.31 17.61 -4.31
N LEU A 65 -10.64 18.05 -5.37
CA LEU A 65 -9.36 17.48 -5.78
C LEU A 65 -8.29 17.68 -4.69
N GLU A 66 -8.16 18.87 -4.11
CA GLU A 66 -7.24 19.16 -3.01
C GLU A 66 -7.49 18.26 -1.80
N THR A 67 -8.75 18.04 -1.43
CA THR A 67 -9.13 17.12 -0.36
C THR A 67 -8.69 15.70 -0.69
N ARG A 68 -8.95 15.25 -1.91
CA ARG A 68 -8.56 13.90 -2.36
C ARG A 68 -7.05 13.68 -2.34
N LEU A 69 -6.27 14.67 -2.80
CA LEU A 69 -4.81 14.59 -2.75
C LEU A 69 -4.27 14.52 -1.31
N ASN A 70 -4.86 15.28 -0.38
CA ASN A 70 -4.51 15.21 1.03
C ASN A 70 -4.87 13.86 1.67
N GLU A 71 -6.01 13.26 1.32
CA GLU A 71 -6.38 11.92 1.76
C GLU A 71 -5.37 10.86 1.28
N LEU A 72 -4.92 10.95 0.03
CA LEU A 72 -3.90 10.07 -0.52
C LEU A 72 -2.55 10.19 0.18
N LEU A 73 -2.15 11.41 0.58
CA LEU A 73 -0.94 11.63 1.38
C LEU A 73 -1.03 10.96 2.75
N VAL A 74 -2.20 11.05 3.40
CA VAL A 74 -2.45 10.36 4.69
C VAL A 74 -2.39 8.84 4.50
N GLU A 75 -2.99 8.32 3.45
CA GLU A 75 -3.00 6.88 3.16
C GLU A 75 -1.60 6.32 2.85
N ILE A 76 -0.76 7.10 2.16
CA ILE A 76 0.66 6.77 1.98
C ILE A 76 1.35 6.61 3.33
N ASP A 77 1.16 7.57 4.24
CA ASP A 77 1.80 7.55 5.55
C ASP A 77 1.31 6.36 6.39
N GLU A 78 0.01 6.10 6.39
CA GLU A 78 -0.58 4.95 7.07
C GLU A 78 -0.02 3.62 6.54
N PHE A 79 -0.02 3.43 5.22
CA PHE A 79 0.52 2.21 4.62
C PHE A 79 2.03 2.04 4.86
N ASN A 80 2.81 3.10 4.76
CA ASN A 80 4.25 3.05 4.98
C ASN A 80 4.62 2.66 6.43
N ASN A 81 3.71 2.86 7.39
CA ASN A 81 3.85 2.47 8.78
C ASN A 81 3.27 1.08 9.10
N THR A 82 2.67 0.40 8.13
CA THR A 82 2.15 -0.95 8.31
C THR A 82 3.30 -1.95 8.51
N GLU A 83 3.14 -2.88 9.45
CA GLU A 83 4.10 -3.96 9.66
C GLU A 83 3.85 -5.10 8.65
N ALA A 84 4.83 -5.30 7.77
CA ALA A 84 4.79 -6.41 6.83
C ALA A 84 5.32 -7.70 7.47
N PRO A 85 4.66 -8.86 7.24
CA PRO A 85 5.23 -10.14 7.63
C PRO A 85 6.51 -10.43 6.82
N ALA A 86 7.40 -11.25 7.38
CA ALA A 86 8.72 -11.51 6.78
C ALA A 86 8.66 -11.96 5.31
N ILE A 87 7.64 -12.72 4.94
CA ILE A 87 7.42 -13.19 3.56
C ILE A 87 7.06 -12.04 2.60
N ALA A 88 6.45 -10.97 3.09
CA ALA A 88 5.98 -9.83 2.30
C ALA A 88 6.93 -8.62 2.36
N GLU A 89 7.97 -8.65 3.19
CA GLU A 89 8.85 -7.51 3.46
C GLU A 89 9.44 -6.89 2.17
N SER A 90 9.85 -7.73 1.22
CA SER A 90 10.42 -7.27 -0.06
C SER A 90 9.37 -6.58 -0.94
N VAL A 91 8.12 -7.04 -0.95
CA VAL A 91 7.02 -6.42 -1.70
C VAL A 91 6.60 -5.13 -1.02
N HIS A 92 6.49 -5.15 0.32
CA HIS A 92 6.19 -3.96 1.11
C HIS A 92 7.19 -2.83 0.82
N GLN A 93 8.48 -3.12 0.85
CA GLN A 93 9.51 -2.11 0.58
C GLN A 93 9.39 -1.53 -0.84
N GLN A 94 9.06 -2.34 -1.84
CA GLN A 94 8.84 -1.84 -3.20
C GLN A 94 7.63 -0.91 -3.28
N ILE A 95 6.53 -1.21 -2.56
CA ILE A 95 5.36 -0.33 -2.49
C ILE A 95 5.73 0.97 -1.75
N VAL A 96 6.44 0.89 -0.63
CA VAL A 96 6.91 2.06 0.13
C VAL A 96 7.80 2.97 -0.72
N ASP A 97 8.72 2.40 -1.50
CA ASP A 97 9.57 3.18 -2.40
C ASP A 97 8.74 3.94 -3.44
N LYS A 98 7.71 3.31 -4.01
CA LYS A 98 6.79 3.97 -4.95
C LYS A 98 5.88 5.00 -4.27
N ASN A 99 5.45 4.72 -3.04
CA ASN A 99 4.71 5.67 -2.23
C ASN A 99 5.51 6.95 -1.97
N GLN A 100 6.82 6.86 -1.75
CA GLN A 100 7.67 8.04 -1.59
C GLN A 100 7.75 8.87 -2.88
N GLU A 101 7.88 8.23 -4.04
CA GLU A 101 7.85 8.92 -5.33
C GLU A 101 6.49 9.60 -5.58
N LEU A 102 5.38 8.92 -5.24
CA LEU A 102 4.02 9.48 -5.32
C LEU A 102 3.83 10.66 -4.36
N GLN A 103 4.32 10.54 -3.12
CA GLN A 103 4.28 11.60 -2.14
C GLN A 103 5.01 12.84 -2.65
N ASP A 104 6.22 12.70 -3.18
CA ASP A 104 6.99 13.80 -3.75
C ASP A 104 6.23 14.51 -4.89
N VAL A 105 5.58 13.75 -5.75
CA VAL A 105 4.76 14.30 -6.84
C VAL A 105 3.58 15.10 -6.30
N LEU A 106 2.83 14.53 -5.33
CA LEU A 106 1.67 15.23 -4.74
C LEU A 106 2.08 16.48 -3.96
N GLU A 107 3.13 16.41 -3.15
CA GLU A 107 3.64 17.55 -2.38
C GLU A 107 4.15 18.68 -3.30
N ASN A 108 4.82 18.33 -4.40
CA ASN A 108 5.27 19.29 -5.40
C ASN A 108 4.11 19.96 -6.15
N ALA A 109 2.99 19.24 -6.32
CA ALA A 109 1.78 19.78 -6.93
C ALA A 109 0.95 20.65 -5.97
N MET A 110 1.13 20.50 -4.66
CA MET A 110 0.47 21.33 -3.64
C MET A 110 1.35 22.51 -3.26
N VAL A 111 0.89 23.73 -3.51
CA VAL A 111 1.60 24.97 -3.20
C VAL A 111 0.74 25.80 -2.27
N ASP A 112 1.25 26.06 -1.06
CA ASP A 112 0.53 26.81 -0.01
C ASP A 112 -0.86 26.24 0.32
N GLY A 113 -1.03 24.93 0.20
CA GLY A 113 -2.29 24.19 0.46
C GLY A 113 -3.25 24.16 -0.72
N GLU A 114 -2.88 24.75 -1.87
CA GLU A 114 -3.67 24.71 -3.10
C GLU A 114 -3.00 23.84 -4.18
N VAL A 115 -3.81 23.15 -4.97
CA VAL A 115 -3.29 22.36 -6.09
C VAL A 115 -2.87 23.24 -7.27
N ALA A 116 -1.63 23.08 -7.70
CA ALA A 116 -1.11 23.64 -8.95
C ALA A 116 -1.39 22.63 -10.08
N LEU A 117 -2.52 22.80 -10.77
CA LEU A 117 -3.01 21.85 -11.78
C LEU A 117 -2.00 21.56 -12.90
N GLU A 118 -1.26 22.57 -13.35
CA GLU A 118 -0.22 22.42 -14.38
C GLU A 118 0.89 21.47 -13.89
N LYS A 119 1.32 21.62 -12.63
CA LYS A 119 2.35 20.75 -12.05
C LYS A 119 1.86 19.31 -11.91
N LEU A 120 0.59 19.13 -11.55
CA LEU A 120 -0.02 17.79 -11.44
C LEU A 120 -0.15 17.12 -12.81
N GLN A 121 -0.58 17.87 -13.84
CA GLN A 121 -0.71 17.38 -15.22
C GLN A 121 0.63 17.02 -15.87
N ASP A 122 1.66 17.80 -15.60
CA ASP A 122 3.01 17.59 -16.17
C ASP A 122 3.86 16.60 -15.35
N SER A 123 3.32 16.07 -14.26
CA SER A 123 4.02 15.16 -13.37
C SER A 123 4.04 13.71 -13.91
N GLU A 124 4.87 12.87 -13.27
CA GLU A 124 4.94 11.43 -13.52
C GLU A 124 3.82 10.64 -12.81
N LEU A 125 2.80 11.34 -12.27
CA LEU A 125 1.73 10.75 -11.45
C LEU A 125 1.11 9.50 -12.08
N TYR A 126 0.69 9.58 -13.34
CA TYR A 126 0.06 8.43 -14.03
C TYR A 126 1.01 7.27 -14.25
N THR A 127 2.29 7.55 -14.50
CA THR A 127 3.31 6.52 -14.63
C THR A 127 3.50 5.79 -13.31
N LEU A 128 3.61 6.52 -12.20
CA LEU A 128 3.77 5.95 -10.86
C LEU A 128 2.53 5.14 -10.43
N ILE A 129 1.32 5.64 -10.71
CA ILE A 129 0.07 4.90 -10.44
C ILE A 129 0.06 3.57 -11.20
N ASN A 130 0.45 3.56 -12.46
CA ASN A 130 0.54 2.32 -13.25
C ASN A 130 1.59 1.36 -12.67
N GLU A 131 2.72 1.87 -12.22
CA GLU A 131 3.77 1.06 -11.60
C GLU A 131 3.27 0.43 -10.28
N VAL A 132 2.65 1.21 -9.40
CA VAL A 132 2.04 0.69 -8.16
C VAL A 132 0.96 -0.34 -8.47
N THR A 133 0.07 -0.05 -9.41
CA THR A 133 -1.01 -0.97 -9.82
C THR A 133 -0.45 -2.29 -10.36
N SER A 134 0.70 -2.27 -11.05
CA SER A 134 1.35 -3.48 -11.56
C SER A 134 1.86 -4.40 -10.45
N MET A 135 2.08 -3.87 -9.23
CA MET A 135 2.53 -4.65 -8.08
C MET A 135 1.44 -5.58 -7.54
N MET A 136 0.17 -5.42 -7.97
CA MET A 136 -0.91 -6.33 -7.62
C MET A 136 -0.54 -7.80 -7.91
N ASN A 137 0.16 -8.07 -9.01
CA ASN A 137 0.60 -9.42 -9.34
C ASN A 137 1.55 -10.01 -8.29
N LEU A 138 2.40 -9.18 -7.68
CA LEU A 138 3.32 -9.62 -6.62
C LEU A 138 2.55 -10.00 -5.33
N LEU A 139 1.46 -9.31 -5.04
CA LEU A 139 0.59 -9.61 -3.90
C LEU A 139 -0.18 -10.92 -4.12
N GLU A 140 -0.66 -11.17 -5.33
CA GLU A 140 -1.34 -12.42 -5.70
C GLU A 140 -0.41 -13.63 -5.51
N GLU A 141 0.88 -13.50 -5.82
CA GLU A 141 1.87 -14.54 -5.59
C GLU A 141 2.09 -14.82 -4.10
N LEU A 142 1.99 -13.80 -3.23
CA LEU A 142 2.09 -13.97 -1.78
C LEU A 142 0.86 -14.64 -1.17
N GLY A 143 -0.33 -14.41 -1.74
CA GLY A 143 -1.61 -14.97 -1.29
C GLY A 143 -1.91 -16.37 -1.81
N SER A 144 -1.12 -16.88 -2.72
CA SER A 144 -1.25 -18.23 -3.31
C SER A 144 -0.26 -19.20 -2.67
#